data_12f501b0222aab80bfdd600f40bd207d
#
_entry.id   12f501b0222aab80bfdd600f40bd207d
#
_cell.length_a   1.000
_cell.length_b   1.000
_cell.length_c   1.000
_cell.angle_alpha   90.00
_cell.angle_beta   90.00
_cell.angle_gamma   90.00
#
_symmetry.space_group_name_H-M   'P 1'
#
loop_
_entity.id
_entity.type
_entity.pdbx_description
1 polymer ?
#
loop_
_entity_poly.entity_id
_entity_poly.type
_entity_poly.pdbx_seq_one_letter_code
_entity_poly.pdbx_strand_id
1 'polypeptide(L)'
;FEGLSVPDFILAGAKEKRPGLVDESLRVVGLDPARYRSRAVDKTLSGGERKRIELASVYAMKPRLLLMDEPDSGVDIDSIQHIFTVIKELKAEGTTVLLITHSEEVLQQADHAFLLCAGQIVDKGPMDRMLDYFSGKCTPCTHVGCPDIDRK
;
A
#
# COMPACT_ATOMS: atom_id res chain seq x y z
N PHE A 1 -10.10 10.82 14.16
CA PHE A 1 -8.82 11.55 14.40
C PHE A 1 -8.96 13.07 14.19
N GLU A 2 -10.19 13.62 14.31
CA GLU A 2 -10.40 15.06 14.20
C GLU A 2 -9.65 15.77 15.33
N GLY A 3 -8.77 16.71 14.98
CA GLY A 3 -8.05 17.56 15.94
C GLY A 3 -6.57 17.25 16.14
N LEU A 4 -6.03 16.14 15.59
CA LEU A 4 -4.59 15.91 15.59
C LEU A 4 -3.91 16.75 14.52
N SER A 5 -2.75 17.31 14.84
CA SER A 5 -1.87 17.89 13.80
C SER A 5 -1.30 16.78 12.91
N VAL A 6 -0.95 17.13 11.67
CA VAL A 6 -0.29 16.18 10.75
C VAL A 6 1.01 15.63 11.37
N PRO A 7 1.88 16.44 12.01
CA PRO A 7 3.06 15.91 12.72
C PRO A 7 2.70 14.90 13.83
N ASP A 8 1.70 15.20 14.66
CA ASP A 8 1.31 14.31 15.75
C ASP A 8 0.77 12.98 15.22
N PHE A 9 -0.03 13.04 14.15
CA PHE A 9 -0.54 11.84 13.48
C PHE A 9 0.59 10.97 12.93
N ILE A 10 1.56 11.57 12.22
CA ILE A 10 2.72 10.85 11.67
C ILE A 10 3.55 10.20 12.79
N LEU A 11 3.76 10.93 13.89
CA LEU A 11 4.59 10.46 15.01
C LEU A 11 3.87 9.53 15.98
N ALA A 12 2.56 9.34 15.85
CA ALA A 12 1.76 8.55 16.80
C ALA A 12 2.26 7.10 16.91
N GLY A 13 2.64 6.49 15.78
CA GLY A 13 3.13 5.11 15.71
C GLY A 13 4.66 4.98 15.63
N ALA A 14 5.38 6.09 15.54
CA ALA A 14 6.84 6.05 15.35
C ALA A 14 7.54 5.54 16.62
N LYS A 15 8.42 4.54 16.45
CA LYS A 15 9.23 3.99 17.54
C LYS A 15 10.28 4.98 18.03
N GLU A 16 10.88 5.72 17.11
CA GLU A 16 11.90 6.73 17.38
C GLU A 16 11.44 8.08 16.84
N LYS A 17 11.27 9.06 17.72
CA LYS A 17 10.84 10.42 17.37
C LYS A 17 12.07 11.30 17.18
N ARG A 18 12.81 11.10 16.08
CA ARG A 18 14.00 11.89 15.75
C ARG A 18 13.66 13.20 15.05
N PRO A 19 14.49 14.25 15.20
CA PRO A 19 14.33 15.49 14.43
C PRO A 19 14.33 15.20 12.93
N GLY A 20 13.44 15.87 12.20
CA GLY A 20 13.34 15.73 10.74
C GLY A 20 12.50 14.56 10.24
N LEU A 21 12.10 13.60 11.10
CA LEU A 21 11.31 12.42 10.68
C LEU A 21 10.00 12.79 9.99
N VAL A 22 9.29 13.80 10.51
CA VAL A 22 8.04 14.29 9.90
C VAL A 22 8.27 14.79 8.48
N ASP A 23 9.31 15.59 8.29
CA ASP A 23 9.63 16.16 6.97
C ASP A 23 10.02 15.09 5.97
N GLU A 24 10.82 14.13 6.40
CA GLU A 24 11.22 12.99 5.60
C GLU A 24 10.00 12.17 5.19
N SER A 25 9.14 11.84 6.16
CA SER A 25 7.90 11.08 5.91
C SER A 25 6.95 11.80 4.96
N LEU A 26 6.83 13.13 5.05
CA LEU A 26 6.02 13.91 4.13
C LEU A 26 6.62 13.94 2.72
N ARG A 27 7.94 14.10 2.59
CA ARG A 27 8.61 14.14 1.27
C ARG A 27 8.50 12.81 0.53
N VAL A 28 8.66 11.70 1.23
CA VAL A 28 8.61 10.37 0.58
C VAL A 28 7.24 10.08 -0.03
N VAL A 29 6.17 10.65 0.54
CA VAL A 29 4.81 10.56 0.00
C VAL A 29 4.43 11.73 -0.91
N GLY A 30 5.39 12.57 -1.32
CA GLY A 30 5.17 13.69 -2.24
C GLY A 30 4.40 14.87 -1.64
N LEU A 31 4.45 15.06 -0.32
CA LEU A 31 3.84 16.18 0.36
C LEU A 31 4.91 17.19 0.80
N ASP A 32 4.67 18.48 0.54
CA ASP A 32 5.57 19.55 0.96
C ASP A 32 5.50 19.80 2.48
N PRO A 33 6.57 19.54 3.24
CA PRO A 33 6.58 19.77 4.68
C PRO A 33 6.20 21.19 5.09
N ALA A 34 6.61 22.21 4.31
CA ALA A 34 6.30 23.61 4.63
C ALA A 34 4.79 23.87 4.63
N ARG A 35 4.05 23.16 3.77
CA ARG A 35 2.61 23.30 3.66
C ARG A 35 1.84 22.43 4.68
N TYR A 36 2.34 21.25 5.02
CA TYR A 36 1.57 20.28 5.79
C TYR A 36 1.90 20.24 7.29
N ARG A 37 3.05 20.75 7.74
CA ARG A 37 3.43 20.77 9.16
C ARG A 37 2.43 21.50 10.06
N SER A 38 1.81 22.56 9.58
CA SER A 38 0.86 23.36 10.36
C SER A 38 -0.59 22.93 10.20
N ARG A 39 -0.86 21.90 9.38
CA ARG A 39 -2.23 21.44 9.12
C ARG A 39 -2.69 20.42 10.15
N ALA A 40 -4.00 20.40 10.37
CA ALA A 40 -4.68 19.34 11.10
C ALA A 40 -5.13 18.21 10.15
N VAL A 41 -5.27 17.02 10.69
CA VAL A 41 -5.92 15.90 10.00
C VAL A 41 -7.44 16.07 10.18
N ASP A 42 -8.06 16.75 9.24
CA ASP A 42 -9.47 17.12 9.27
C ASP A 42 -10.16 17.02 7.89
N LYS A 43 -11.37 17.54 7.78
CA LYS A 43 -12.18 17.52 6.55
C LYS A 43 -11.65 18.40 5.43
N THR A 44 -10.70 19.30 5.70
CA THR A 44 -10.09 20.16 4.69
C THR A 44 -9.04 19.46 3.84
N LEU A 45 -8.59 18.25 4.26
CA LEU A 45 -7.74 17.39 3.46
C LEU A 45 -8.56 16.65 2.41
N SER A 46 -8.08 16.65 1.17
CA SER A 46 -8.62 15.79 0.11
C SER A 46 -8.41 14.30 0.45
N GLY A 47 -9.15 13.41 -0.20
CA GLY A 47 -8.98 11.96 -0.02
C GLY A 47 -7.55 11.50 -0.30
N GLY A 48 -6.94 12.01 -1.37
CA GLY A 48 -5.55 11.68 -1.73
C GLY A 48 -4.53 12.24 -0.73
N GLU A 49 -4.71 13.47 -0.24
CA GLU A 49 -3.85 14.03 0.81
C GLU A 49 -3.92 13.20 2.09
N ARG A 50 -5.13 12.78 2.48
CA ARG A 50 -5.33 11.93 3.66
C ARG A 50 -4.63 10.59 3.52
N LYS A 51 -4.81 9.88 2.40
CA LYS A 51 -4.12 8.61 2.13
C LYS A 51 -2.60 8.76 2.16
N ARG A 52 -2.06 9.85 1.61
CA ARG A 52 -0.61 10.12 1.66
C ARG A 52 -0.12 10.41 3.08
N ILE A 53 -0.88 11.11 3.92
CA ILE A 53 -0.54 11.34 5.33
C ILE A 53 -0.59 10.01 6.12
N GLU A 54 -1.56 9.15 5.87
CA GLU A 54 -1.63 7.80 6.43
C GLU A 54 -0.39 6.98 6.05
N LEU A 55 -0.01 7.01 4.77
CA LEU A 55 1.20 6.35 4.28
C LEU A 55 2.48 6.91 4.92
N ALA A 56 2.56 8.23 5.11
CA ALA A 56 3.67 8.89 5.82
C ALA A 56 3.78 8.41 7.28
N SER A 57 2.64 8.16 7.95
CA SER A 57 2.66 7.60 9.31
C SER A 57 3.16 6.16 9.35
N VAL A 58 2.80 5.35 8.36
CA VAL A 58 3.32 3.98 8.20
C VAL A 58 4.83 3.98 7.94
N TYR A 59 5.30 4.90 7.10
CA TYR A 59 6.73 5.09 6.86
C TYR A 59 7.49 5.43 8.14
N ALA A 60 6.98 6.39 8.95
CA ALA A 60 7.58 6.77 10.22
C ALA A 60 7.57 5.64 11.26
N MET A 61 6.57 4.75 11.21
CA MET A 61 6.40 3.63 12.14
C MET A 61 7.45 2.53 11.93
N LYS A 62 7.92 2.31 10.71
CA LYS A 62 8.86 1.23 10.33
C LYS A 62 8.42 -0.13 10.89
N PRO A 63 7.26 -0.65 10.49
CA PRO A 63 6.72 -1.88 11.04
C PRO A 63 7.56 -3.09 10.58
N ARG A 64 7.56 -4.19 11.35
CA ARG A 64 8.15 -5.46 10.90
C ARG A 64 7.29 -6.16 9.85
N LEU A 65 5.97 -5.96 9.93
CA LEU A 65 4.98 -6.47 8.99
C LEU A 65 4.01 -5.34 8.64
N LEU A 66 3.83 -5.08 7.36
CA LEU A 66 2.87 -4.14 6.81
C LEU A 66 1.80 -4.91 6.03
N LEU A 67 0.54 -4.71 6.41
CA LEU A 67 -0.62 -5.25 5.70
C LEU A 67 -1.31 -4.10 4.97
N MET A 68 -1.52 -4.24 3.67
CA MET A 68 -2.18 -3.23 2.84
C MET A 68 -3.30 -3.89 2.03
N ASP A 69 -4.49 -3.33 2.14
CA ASP A 69 -5.67 -3.80 1.42
C ASP A 69 -6.07 -2.74 0.39
N GLU A 70 -5.92 -3.08 -0.90
CA GLU A 70 -6.20 -2.21 -2.06
C GLU A 70 -5.70 -0.75 -1.91
N PRO A 71 -4.42 -0.51 -1.59
CA PRO A 71 -3.92 0.85 -1.35
C PRO A 71 -3.96 1.72 -2.60
N ASP A 72 -4.03 1.13 -3.77
CA ASP A 72 -4.14 1.73 -5.10
C ASP A 72 -5.58 2.10 -5.48
N SER A 73 -6.60 1.65 -4.72
CA SER A 73 -8.00 1.92 -5.03
C SER A 73 -8.34 3.40 -4.88
N GLY A 74 -8.85 4.00 -5.98
CA GLY A 74 -9.31 5.40 -6.00
C GLY A 74 -8.21 6.45 -5.81
N VAL A 75 -6.96 6.12 -6.11
CA VAL A 75 -5.83 7.06 -6.12
C VAL A 75 -5.37 7.33 -7.56
N ASP A 76 -4.75 8.49 -7.77
CA ASP A 76 -4.14 8.84 -9.04
C ASP A 76 -2.79 8.14 -9.25
N ILE A 77 -2.28 8.15 -10.48
CA ILE A 77 -1.03 7.48 -10.87
C ILE A 77 0.16 7.98 -10.06
N ASP A 78 0.24 9.29 -9.77
CA ASP A 78 1.33 9.87 -8.98
C ASP A 78 1.31 9.33 -7.55
N SER A 79 0.12 9.17 -6.98
CA SER A 79 -0.05 8.59 -5.65
C SER A 79 0.37 7.13 -5.59
N ILE A 80 0.13 6.35 -6.64
CA ILE A 80 0.60 4.95 -6.76
C ILE A 80 2.14 4.89 -6.71
N GLN A 81 2.84 5.79 -7.42
CA GLN A 81 4.31 5.85 -7.39
C GLN A 81 4.86 6.14 -5.98
N HIS A 82 4.19 6.99 -5.21
CA HIS A 82 4.56 7.24 -3.82
C HIS A 82 4.34 6.02 -2.91
N ILE A 83 3.27 5.25 -3.13
CA ILE A 83 3.03 3.97 -2.43
C ILE A 83 4.20 3.02 -2.69
N PHE A 84 4.62 2.86 -3.96
CA PHE A 84 5.75 2.00 -4.31
C PHE A 84 7.07 2.46 -3.69
N THR A 85 7.32 3.77 -3.69
CA THR A 85 8.52 4.34 -3.07
C THR A 85 8.59 3.96 -1.58
N VAL A 86 7.49 4.16 -0.84
CA VAL A 86 7.41 3.80 0.59
C VAL A 86 7.60 2.29 0.80
N ILE A 87 6.92 1.45 0.00
CA ILE A 87 7.06 -0.02 0.09
C ILE A 87 8.53 -0.42 -0.14
N LYS A 88 9.17 0.13 -1.16
CA LYS A 88 10.57 -0.18 -1.50
C LYS A 88 11.52 0.21 -0.37
N GLU A 89 11.36 1.39 0.21
CA GLU A 89 12.21 1.84 1.32
C GLU A 89 11.99 0.99 2.58
N LEU A 90 10.73 0.70 2.93
CA LEU A 90 10.42 -0.16 4.07
C LEU A 90 10.95 -1.59 3.88
N LYS A 91 10.85 -2.17 2.68
CA LYS A 91 11.45 -3.48 2.35
C LYS A 91 12.97 -3.45 2.51
N ALA A 92 13.64 -2.40 2.06
CA ALA A 92 15.08 -2.25 2.22
C ALA A 92 15.52 -2.18 3.70
N GLU A 93 14.65 -1.73 4.59
CA GLU A 93 14.85 -1.72 6.04
C GLU A 93 14.38 -3.01 6.74
N GLY A 94 13.94 -4.02 5.99
CA GLY A 94 13.56 -5.34 6.52
C GLY A 94 12.08 -5.50 6.87
N THR A 95 11.20 -4.59 6.45
CA THR A 95 9.75 -4.76 6.58
C THR A 95 9.25 -5.86 5.62
N THR A 96 8.49 -6.81 6.13
CA THR A 96 7.71 -7.72 5.30
C THR A 96 6.41 -7.02 4.90
N VAL A 97 6.08 -7.02 3.60
CA VAL A 97 4.84 -6.39 3.09
C VAL A 97 3.93 -7.47 2.54
N LEU A 98 2.69 -7.53 3.05
CA LEU A 98 1.60 -8.30 2.48
C LEU A 98 0.57 -7.33 1.90
N LEU A 99 0.36 -7.41 0.59
CA LEU A 99 -0.46 -6.50 -0.17
C LEU A 99 -1.60 -7.25 -0.85
N ILE A 100 -2.82 -6.75 -0.73
CA ILE A 100 -3.98 -7.21 -1.49
C ILE A 100 -4.24 -6.18 -2.58
N THR A 101 -4.31 -6.61 -3.83
CA THR A 101 -4.58 -5.75 -4.98
C THR A 101 -5.13 -6.56 -6.16
N HIS A 102 -5.80 -5.87 -7.06
CA HIS A 102 -6.21 -6.36 -8.37
C HIS A 102 -5.50 -5.61 -9.53
N SER A 103 -4.53 -4.76 -9.22
CA SER A 103 -3.75 -4.00 -10.20
C SER A 103 -2.50 -4.76 -10.64
N GLU A 104 -2.35 -4.98 -11.95
CA GLU A 104 -1.14 -5.60 -12.52
C GLU A 104 0.12 -4.79 -12.23
N GLU A 105 0.03 -3.45 -12.26
CA GLU A 105 1.16 -2.57 -11.98
C GLU A 105 1.70 -2.76 -10.56
N VAL A 106 0.79 -2.96 -9.61
CA VAL A 106 1.13 -3.21 -8.20
C VAL A 106 1.74 -4.61 -8.05
N LEU A 107 1.14 -5.62 -8.70
CA LEU A 107 1.61 -7.00 -8.64
C LEU A 107 3.02 -7.16 -9.17
N GLN A 108 3.40 -6.45 -10.23
CA GLN A 108 4.76 -6.49 -10.80
C GLN A 108 5.86 -6.06 -9.82
N GLN A 109 5.52 -5.40 -8.73
CA GLN A 109 6.47 -5.00 -7.68
C GLN A 109 6.63 -6.07 -6.58
N ALA A 110 5.82 -7.12 -6.61
CA ALA A 110 5.86 -8.19 -5.62
C ALA A 110 6.94 -9.24 -5.97
N ASP A 111 7.53 -9.84 -4.94
CA ASP A 111 8.47 -10.96 -5.12
C ASP A 111 7.71 -12.28 -5.32
N HIS A 112 6.58 -12.43 -4.59
CA HIS A 112 5.70 -13.60 -4.61
C HIS A 112 4.25 -13.18 -4.56
N ALA A 113 3.37 -13.99 -5.14
CA ALA A 113 1.94 -13.80 -5.05
C ALA A 113 1.19 -15.07 -4.61
N PHE A 114 0.02 -14.83 -4.03
CA PHE A 114 -0.97 -15.85 -3.70
C PHE A 114 -2.24 -15.53 -4.49
N LEU A 115 -2.71 -16.46 -5.29
CA LEU A 115 -3.97 -16.33 -5.99
C LEU A 115 -5.11 -16.85 -5.09
N LEU A 116 -6.00 -15.93 -4.68
CA LEU A 116 -7.20 -16.28 -3.91
C LEU A 116 -8.41 -16.33 -4.83
N CYS A 117 -9.20 -17.38 -4.69
CA CYS A 117 -10.50 -17.48 -5.33
C CYS A 117 -11.49 -18.17 -4.38
N ALA A 118 -12.66 -17.58 -4.18
CA ALA A 118 -13.73 -18.10 -3.31
C ALA A 118 -13.23 -18.55 -1.90
N GLY A 119 -12.34 -17.77 -1.29
CA GLY A 119 -11.81 -18.03 0.05
C GLY A 119 -10.72 -19.12 0.12
N GLN A 120 -10.24 -19.59 -1.02
CA GLN A 120 -9.17 -20.60 -1.09
C GLN A 120 -7.95 -20.06 -1.84
N ILE A 121 -6.76 -20.48 -1.40
CA ILE A 121 -5.52 -20.23 -2.15
C ILE A 121 -5.47 -21.27 -3.29
N VAL A 122 -5.63 -20.81 -4.51
CA VAL A 122 -5.65 -21.64 -5.72
C VAL A 122 -4.24 -21.93 -6.22
N ASP A 123 -3.37 -20.93 -6.16
CA ASP A 123 -1.97 -21.04 -6.50
C ASP A 123 -1.13 -20.04 -5.72
N LYS A 124 0.19 -20.26 -5.69
CA LYS A 124 1.17 -19.38 -5.08
C LYS A 124 2.53 -19.56 -5.73
N GLY A 125 3.30 -18.51 -5.79
CA GLY A 125 4.65 -18.61 -6.36
C GLY A 125 5.30 -17.27 -6.65
N PRO A 126 6.47 -17.30 -7.30
CA PRO A 126 7.14 -16.08 -7.73
C PRO A 126 6.30 -15.35 -8.78
N MET A 127 6.48 -14.05 -8.83
CA MET A 127 5.57 -13.16 -9.57
C MET A 127 5.56 -13.39 -11.08
N ASP A 128 6.70 -13.73 -11.68
CA ASP A 128 6.84 -14.06 -13.09
C ASP A 128 5.87 -15.18 -13.53
N ARG A 129 5.73 -16.22 -12.69
CA ARG A 129 4.78 -17.30 -12.92
C ARG A 129 3.33 -16.86 -12.71
N MET A 130 3.08 -16.00 -11.74
CA MET A 130 1.73 -15.61 -11.35
C MET A 130 1.09 -14.58 -12.29
N LEU A 131 1.89 -13.79 -13.01
CA LEU A 131 1.41 -12.83 -14.00
C LEU A 131 0.60 -13.47 -15.13
N ASP A 132 0.93 -14.70 -15.51
CA ASP A 132 0.18 -15.45 -16.53
C ASP A 132 -1.28 -15.69 -16.14
N TYR A 133 -1.56 -15.87 -14.85
CA TYR A 133 -2.93 -16.00 -14.35
C TYR A 133 -3.69 -14.68 -14.39
N PHE A 134 -2.99 -13.57 -14.10
CA PHE A 134 -3.58 -12.23 -14.12
C PHE A 134 -3.94 -11.77 -15.54
N SER A 135 -3.16 -12.18 -16.54
CA SER A 135 -3.36 -11.84 -17.97
C SER A 135 -4.55 -12.58 -18.62
N GLY A 136 -5.49 -13.09 -17.85
CA GLY A 136 -6.71 -13.73 -18.35
C GLY A 136 -6.64 -15.25 -18.52
N LYS A 137 -5.63 -15.90 -17.96
CA LYS A 137 -5.49 -17.37 -17.97
C LYS A 137 -5.79 -17.99 -16.61
N CYS A 138 -6.87 -17.55 -15.95
CA CYS A 138 -7.30 -18.22 -14.73
C CYS A 138 -7.62 -19.68 -15.04
N THR A 139 -6.98 -20.62 -14.34
CA THR A 139 -7.35 -22.03 -14.42
C THR A 139 -8.75 -22.20 -13.87
N PRO A 140 -9.64 -22.98 -14.52
CA PRO A 140 -10.96 -23.25 -14.01
C PRO A 140 -10.89 -23.79 -12.59
N CYS A 141 -11.51 -23.10 -11.66
CA CYS A 141 -11.62 -23.57 -10.29
C CYS A 141 -12.91 -24.38 -10.11
N THR A 142 -12.84 -25.46 -9.35
CA THR A 142 -13.97 -26.37 -9.11
C THR A 142 -14.75 -26.04 -7.84
N HIS A 143 -14.40 -24.96 -7.14
CA HIS A 143 -15.02 -24.60 -5.88
C HIS A 143 -16.24 -23.69 -6.06
N VAL A 144 -17.19 -23.81 -5.15
CA VAL A 144 -18.47 -23.08 -5.18
C VAL A 144 -18.23 -21.57 -5.12
N GLY A 145 -18.91 -20.83 -6.00
CA GLY A 145 -18.82 -19.36 -6.05
C GLY A 145 -17.71 -18.81 -6.93
N CYS A 146 -16.95 -19.65 -7.61
CA CYS A 146 -16.05 -19.20 -8.65
C CYS A 146 -16.87 -18.61 -9.83
N PRO A 147 -16.55 -17.43 -10.36
CA PRO A 147 -17.16 -16.98 -11.60
C PRO A 147 -16.90 -18.02 -12.69
N ASP A 148 -17.89 -18.24 -13.55
CA ASP A 148 -17.76 -19.08 -14.74
C ASP A 148 -16.71 -18.45 -15.66
N ILE A 149 -15.46 -18.74 -15.41
CA ILE A 149 -14.35 -18.40 -16.29
C ILE A 149 -14.33 -19.51 -17.33
N ASP A 150 -14.63 -19.17 -18.56
CA ASP A 150 -14.72 -20.09 -19.69
C ASP A 150 -13.57 -21.09 -19.67
N ARG A 151 -13.92 -22.35 -19.45
CA ARG A 151 -13.01 -23.49 -19.55
C ARG A 151 -12.62 -23.67 -21.02
N LYS A 152 -11.58 -23.02 -21.44
CA LYS A 152 -10.95 -23.31 -22.72
C LYS A 152 -9.67 -24.08 -22.52
#